data_6fd07a8ee6828174940e970394caaced
#
_entry.id   6fd07a8ee6828174940e970394caaced
#
_cell.length_a   1.000
_cell.length_b   1.000
_cell.length_c   1.000
_cell.angle_alpha   90.00
_cell.angle_beta   90.00
_cell.angle_gamma   90.00
#
_symmetry.space_group_name_H-M   'P 1'
#
loop_
_entity.id
_entity.type
_entity.pdbx_description
1 polymer ?
#
loop_
_entity_poly.entity_id
_entity_poly.type
_entity_poly.pdbx_seq_one_letter_code
_entity_poly.pdbx_strand_id
1 'polypeptide(L)'
;MKLCSIASGSSGNCIFAGSETTSLLIDAGISGKRVEAGLAVLDRSAKELDGILVTHEHSDHIQGLGVLARRYGIPIYATDGTIQAMQQTKSLGKFPEGIFHTIHADDTFTLGDIAVHPFTISTMRQSRSATEWNPAGNRLRLRRILAFTAITRFRI
;
A
#
# COMPACT_ATOMS: atom_id res chain seq x y z
N MET A 1 -16.64 1.91 -10.25
CA MET A 1 -15.53 1.92 -9.27
C MET A 1 -15.61 3.16 -8.42
N LYS A 2 -15.44 3.03 -7.11
CA LYS A 2 -15.45 4.12 -6.12
C LYS A 2 -14.04 4.26 -5.53
N LEU A 3 -13.50 5.47 -5.51
CA LEU A 3 -12.22 5.79 -4.89
C LEU A 3 -12.47 6.83 -3.81
N CYS A 4 -12.00 6.60 -2.58
CA CYS A 4 -12.21 7.51 -1.47
C CYS A 4 -10.97 7.58 -0.57
N SER A 5 -10.50 8.78 -0.29
CA SER A 5 -9.43 9.00 0.68
C SER A 5 -10.00 8.93 2.10
N ILE A 6 -9.60 7.91 2.86
CA ILE A 6 -9.91 7.80 4.29
C ILE A 6 -8.96 8.69 5.10
N ALA A 7 -7.69 8.73 4.69
CA ALA A 7 -6.68 9.61 5.26
C ALA A 7 -5.61 9.93 4.21
N SER A 8 -5.09 11.15 4.25
CA SER A 8 -3.99 11.59 3.38
C SER A 8 -3.15 12.63 4.10
N GLY A 9 -1.85 12.43 4.10
CA GLY A 9 -0.88 13.36 4.69
C GLY A 9 0.23 12.65 5.47
N SER A 10 1.12 13.44 6.05
CA SER A 10 2.28 12.96 6.82
C SER A 10 1.91 12.15 8.08
N SER A 11 0.67 12.24 8.55
CA SER A 11 0.16 11.50 9.71
C SER A 11 -0.49 10.16 9.36
N GLY A 12 -0.51 9.80 8.09
CA GLY A 12 -0.97 8.51 7.59
C GLY A 12 -1.79 8.61 6.32
N ASN A 13 -1.59 7.64 5.45
CA ASN A 13 -2.24 7.51 4.15
C ASN A 13 -3.07 6.23 4.13
N CYS A 14 -4.31 6.33 3.65
CA CYS A 14 -5.21 5.20 3.50
C CYS A 14 -6.30 5.57 2.49
N ILE A 15 -6.36 4.85 1.39
CA ILE A 15 -7.32 5.09 0.32
C ILE A 15 -8.16 3.82 0.14
N PHE A 16 -9.48 3.98 0.12
CA PHE A 16 -10.40 2.93 -0.28
C PHE A 16 -10.57 2.94 -1.80
N ALA A 17 -10.47 1.78 -2.42
CA ALA A 17 -10.77 1.54 -3.81
C ALA A 17 -11.73 0.34 -3.91
N GLY A 18 -12.90 0.52 -4.47
CA GLY A 18 -13.88 -0.56 -4.54
C GLY A 18 -14.81 -0.49 -5.73
N SER A 19 -15.31 -1.64 -6.12
CA SER A 19 -16.42 -1.84 -7.05
C SER A 19 -17.70 -2.21 -6.27
N GLU A 20 -18.66 -2.81 -6.94
CA GLU A 20 -19.84 -3.42 -6.29
C GLU A 20 -19.48 -4.71 -5.55
N THR A 21 -18.50 -5.45 -6.06
CA THR A 21 -18.12 -6.79 -5.58
C THR A 21 -16.76 -6.87 -4.91
N THR A 22 -15.87 -5.91 -5.14
CA THR A 22 -14.49 -5.93 -4.64
C THR A 22 -14.18 -4.69 -3.83
N SER A 23 -13.51 -4.87 -2.69
CA SER A 23 -13.12 -3.80 -1.75
C SER A 23 -11.65 -3.91 -1.41
N LEU A 24 -10.88 -2.88 -1.76
CA LEU A 24 -9.44 -2.82 -1.54
C LEU A 24 -9.05 -1.58 -0.72
N LEU A 25 -7.95 -1.69 0.02
CA LEU A 25 -7.24 -0.52 0.52
C LEU A 25 -5.93 -0.32 -0.25
N ILE A 26 -5.57 0.92 -0.46
CA ILE A 26 -4.23 1.33 -0.87
C ILE A 26 -3.62 2.03 0.34
N ASP A 27 -2.62 1.39 0.91
CA ASP A 27 -1.99 1.71 2.19
C ASP A 27 -2.94 1.65 3.41
N ALA A 28 -2.37 1.50 4.59
CA ALA A 28 -3.06 1.53 5.87
C ALA A 28 -2.17 2.25 6.90
N GLY A 29 -1.81 3.49 6.60
CA GLY A 29 -0.87 4.30 7.38
C GLY A 29 -1.47 4.92 8.63
N ILE A 30 -2.72 4.62 8.96
CA ILE A 30 -3.42 5.02 10.19
C ILE A 30 -3.76 3.80 11.03
N SER A 31 -4.09 3.99 12.31
CA SER A 31 -4.44 2.87 13.19
C SER A 31 -5.62 2.06 12.64
N GLY A 32 -5.63 0.74 12.89
CA GLY A 32 -6.73 -0.13 12.45
C GLY A 32 -8.11 0.38 12.85
N LYS A 33 -8.26 0.94 14.06
CA LYS A 33 -9.51 1.57 14.53
C LYS A 33 -9.95 2.74 13.63
N ARG A 34 -9.00 3.56 13.17
CA ARG A 34 -9.31 4.68 12.27
C ARG A 34 -9.66 4.18 10.86
N VAL A 35 -9.03 3.09 10.41
CA VAL A 35 -9.40 2.45 9.14
C VAL A 35 -10.83 1.93 9.23
N GLU A 36 -11.17 1.19 10.29
CA GLU A 36 -12.53 0.67 10.51
C GLU A 36 -13.57 1.81 10.54
N ALA A 37 -13.29 2.90 11.25
CA ALA A 37 -14.17 4.06 11.30
C ALA A 37 -14.35 4.71 9.91
N GLY A 38 -13.28 4.83 9.14
CA GLY A 38 -13.33 5.38 7.77
C GLY A 38 -14.13 4.50 6.82
N LEU A 39 -13.98 3.17 6.92
CA LEU A 39 -14.77 2.22 6.14
C LEU A 39 -16.26 2.27 6.52
N ALA A 40 -16.58 2.40 7.81
CA ALA A 40 -17.96 2.52 8.26
C ALA A 40 -18.69 3.75 7.70
N VAL A 41 -17.99 4.88 7.50
CA VAL A 41 -18.55 6.06 6.81
C VAL A 41 -18.91 5.78 5.35
N LEU A 42 -18.28 4.77 4.74
CA LEU A 42 -18.52 4.34 3.37
C LEU A 42 -19.53 3.18 3.28
N ASP A 43 -20.19 2.83 4.39
CA ASP A 43 -21.05 1.64 4.52
C ASP A 43 -20.31 0.34 4.17
N ARG A 44 -19.02 0.25 4.59
CA ARG A 44 -18.15 -0.91 4.38
C ARG A 44 -17.55 -1.39 5.69
N SER A 45 -17.18 -2.66 5.73
CA SER A 45 -16.53 -3.29 6.87
C SER A 45 -15.12 -3.76 6.50
N ALA A 46 -14.20 -3.72 7.46
CA ALA A 46 -12.86 -4.28 7.25
C ALA A 46 -12.87 -5.80 6.98
N LYS A 47 -13.95 -6.49 7.35
CA LYS A 47 -14.14 -7.92 7.05
C LYS A 47 -14.43 -8.21 5.57
N GLU A 48 -14.87 -7.19 4.84
CA GLU A 48 -15.23 -7.26 3.43
C GLU A 48 -14.09 -6.84 2.50
N LEU A 49 -12.91 -6.59 3.07
CA LEU A 49 -11.75 -6.23 2.29
C LEU A 49 -11.11 -7.46 1.65
N ASP A 50 -10.99 -7.44 0.34
CA ASP A 50 -10.35 -8.48 -0.47
C ASP A 50 -8.83 -8.36 -0.48
N GLY A 51 -8.29 -7.20 -0.11
CA GLY A 51 -6.84 -7.00 -0.04
C GLY A 51 -6.42 -5.60 0.36
N ILE A 52 -5.15 -5.50 0.75
CA ILE A 52 -4.46 -4.23 0.99
C ILE A 52 -3.24 -4.17 0.07
N LEU A 53 -3.21 -3.16 -0.78
CA LEU A 53 -2.08 -2.85 -1.65
C LEU A 53 -1.15 -1.90 -0.89
N VAL A 54 0.12 -2.25 -0.73
CA VAL A 54 1.09 -1.41 0.00
C VAL A 54 2.07 -0.80 -0.98
N THR A 55 2.14 0.53 -0.98
CA THR A 55 3.01 1.29 -1.87
C THR A 55 4.47 1.23 -1.44
N HIS A 56 4.75 1.38 -0.15
CA HIS A 56 6.08 1.30 0.44
C HIS A 56 6.03 1.18 1.96
N GLU A 57 7.18 0.91 2.57
CA GLU A 57 7.32 0.51 3.98
C GLU A 57 7.36 1.65 5.01
N HIS A 58 7.09 2.89 4.66
CA HIS A 58 7.09 3.99 5.62
C HIS A 58 5.92 3.88 6.60
N SER A 59 6.14 4.31 7.84
CA SER A 59 5.17 4.15 8.93
C SER A 59 3.82 4.78 8.65
N ASP A 60 3.80 5.92 7.94
CA ASP A 60 2.59 6.62 7.50
C ASP A 60 1.85 5.93 6.34
N HIS A 61 2.32 4.75 5.91
CA HIS A 61 1.66 3.87 4.93
C HIS A 61 1.31 2.49 5.48
N ILE A 62 1.93 2.06 6.59
CA ILE A 62 1.82 0.67 7.07
C ILE A 62 1.32 0.52 8.52
N GLN A 63 1.14 1.60 9.28
CA GLN A 63 0.90 1.56 10.73
C GLN A 63 -0.23 0.62 11.17
N GLY A 64 -1.31 0.54 10.42
CA GLY A 64 -2.49 -0.27 10.73
C GLY A 64 -2.43 -1.72 10.25
N LEU A 65 -1.47 -2.05 9.35
CA LEU A 65 -1.43 -3.33 8.64
C LEU A 65 -1.41 -4.54 9.57
N GLY A 66 -0.53 -4.53 10.59
CA GLY A 66 -0.39 -5.67 11.46
C GLY A 66 -1.66 -6.00 12.26
N VAL A 67 -2.41 -4.97 12.66
CA VAL A 67 -3.70 -5.15 13.36
C VAL A 67 -4.76 -5.70 12.39
N LEU A 68 -4.88 -5.11 11.20
CA LEU A 68 -5.86 -5.55 10.18
C LEU A 68 -5.58 -6.98 9.72
N ALA A 69 -4.32 -7.33 9.47
CA ALA A 69 -3.91 -8.66 9.08
C ALA A 69 -4.26 -9.72 10.13
N ARG A 70 -3.93 -9.47 11.41
CA ARG A 70 -4.24 -10.43 12.50
C ARG A 70 -5.71 -10.55 12.81
N ARG A 71 -6.46 -9.46 12.69
CA ARG A 71 -7.88 -9.44 13.09
C ARG A 71 -8.80 -9.99 12.02
N TYR A 72 -8.48 -9.73 10.76
CA TYR A 72 -9.37 -10.01 9.65
C TYR A 72 -8.79 -10.97 8.61
N GLY A 73 -7.49 -11.28 8.68
CA GLY A 73 -6.85 -12.16 7.71
C GLY A 73 -6.77 -11.56 6.29
N ILE A 74 -6.73 -10.23 6.17
CA ILE A 74 -6.78 -9.55 4.88
C ILE A 74 -5.45 -9.76 4.15
N PRO A 75 -5.44 -10.27 2.90
CA PRO A 75 -4.23 -10.43 2.10
C PRO A 75 -3.52 -9.09 1.85
N ILE A 76 -2.19 -9.10 1.92
CA ILE A 76 -1.35 -7.91 1.71
C ILE A 76 -0.52 -8.11 0.45
N TYR A 77 -0.64 -7.18 -0.48
CA TYR A 77 0.05 -7.18 -1.77
C TYR A 77 1.11 -6.09 -1.79
N ALA A 78 2.36 -6.46 -1.95
CA ALA A 78 3.49 -5.53 -1.99
C ALA A 78 4.66 -6.12 -2.78
N THR A 79 5.66 -5.30 -3.10
CA THR A 79 6.92 -5.83 -3.64
C THR A 79 7.69 -6.62 -2.57
N ASP A 80 8.52 -7.54 -3.02
CA ASP A 80 9.34 -8.38 -2.13
C ASP A 80 10.18 -7.55 -1.14
N GLY A 81 10.81 -6.47 -1.61
CA GLY A 81 11.57 -5.57 -0.73
C GLY A 81 10.72 -4.87 0.32
N THR A 82 9.48 -4.47 -0.03
CA THR A 82 8.53 -3.87 0.92
C THR A 82 8.05 -4.92 1.94
N ILE A 83 7.78 -6.15 1.51
CA ILE A 83 7.40 -7.26 2.41
C ILE A 83 8.50 -7.54 3.43
N GLN A 84 9.75 -7.68 2.99
CA GLN A 84 10.89 -7.90 3.88
C GLN A 84 11.05 -6.76 4.90
N ALA A 85 10.91 -5.52 4.49
CA ALA A 85 10.99 -4.36 5.37
C ALA A 85 9.84 -4.34 6.40
N MET A 86 8.62 -4.66 5.98
CA MET A 86 7.46 -4.77 6.89
C MET A 86 7.65 -5.88 7.93
N GLN A 87 8.16 -7.04 7.53
CA GLN A 87 8.43 -8.15 8.45
C GLN A 87 9.49 -7.82 9.50
N GLN A 88 10.46 -6.95 9.17
CA GLN A 88 11.49 -6.47 10.11
C GLN A 88 10.99 -5.33 11.01
N THR A 89 9.84 -4.74 10.71
CA THR A 89 9.28 -3.61 11.45
C THR A 89 8.56 -4.09 12.72
N LYS A 90 9.25 -4.00 13.86
CA LYS A 90 8.77 -4.50 15.18
C LYS A 90 7.40 -3.96 15.59
N SER A 91 7.09 -2.70 15.27
CA SER A 91 5.83 -2.06 15.63
C SER A 91 4.59 -2.67 14.98
N LEU A 92 4.76 -3.40 13.87
CA LEU A 92 3.65 -4.09 13.20
C LEU A 92 3.30 -5.41 13.88
N GLY A 93 4.21 -5.97 14.68
CA GLY A 93 4.06 -7.28 15.30
C GLY A 93 4.19 -8.43 14.29
N LYS A 94 3.85 -9.65 14.72
CA LYS A 94 3.89 -10.82 13.85
C LYS A 94 2.69 -10.83 12.90
N PHE A 95 2.96 -11.14 11.66
CA PHE A 95 1.93 -11.36 10.64
C PHE A 95 1.49 -12.83 10.61
N PRO A 96 0.23 -13.12 10.25
CA PRO A 96 -0.21 -14.48 9.96
C PRO A 96 0.60 -15.09 8.80
N GLU A 97 0.77 -16.39 8.82
CA GLU A 97 1.43 -17.11 7.73
C GLU A 97 0.60 -17.03 6.45
N GLY A 98 1.28 -16.89 5.31
CA GLY A 98 0.62 -16.82 3.99
C GLY A 98 -0.12 -15.51 3.67
N ILE A 99 -0.01 -14.48 4.53
CA ILE A 99 -0.75 -13.22 4.36
C ILE A 99 -0.19 -12.34 3.22
N PHE A 100 1.10 -12.50 2.89
CA PHE A 100 1.79 -11.69 1.91
C PHE A 100 1.74 -12.29 0.51
N HIS A 101 1.44 -11.44 -0.46
CA HIS A 101 1.46 -11.75 -1.89
C HIS A 101 2.42 -10.80 -2.58
N THR A 102 3.47 -11.34 -3.18
CA THR A 102 4.46 -10.53 -3.91
C THR A 102 3.89 -10.07 -5.25
N ILE A 103 4.04 -8.78 -5.51
CA ILE A 103 3.71 -8.16 -6.81
C ILE A 103 4.96 -7.52 -7.41
N HIS A 104 4.97 -7.43 -8.73
CA HIS A 104 6.08 -6.81 -9.46
C HIS A 104 5.59 -5.55 -10.18
N ALA A 105 6.47 -4.56 -10.29
CA ALA A 105 6.20 -3.38 -11.10
C ALA A 105 5.96 -3.79 -12.56
N ASP A 106 5.02 -3.10 -13.20
CA ASP A 106 4.61 -3.29 -14.58
C ASP A 106 3.87 -4.61 -14.89
N ASP A 107 3.71 -5.51 -13.91
CA ASP A 107 2.88 -6.71 -14.03
C ASP A 107 1.44 -6.42 -13.60
N THR A 108 0.53 -6.38 -14.56
CA THR A 108 -0.90 -6.19 -14.28
C THR A 108 -1.52 -7.47 -13.75
N PHE A 109 -2.25 -7.39 -12.66
CA PHE A 109 -3.02 -8.50 -12.09
C PHE A 109 -4.43 -8.05 -11.71
N THR A 110 -5.29 -8.99 -11.35
CA THR A 110 -6.68 -8.70 -10.95
C THR A 110 -6.94 -9.14 -9.52
N LEU A 111 -7.67 -8.31 -8.79
CA LEU A 111 -8.27 -8.67 -7.51
C LEU A 111 -9.79 -8.53 -7.66
N GLY A 112 -10.49 -9.65 -7.62
CA GLY A 112 -11.90 -9.69 -7.98
C GLY A 112 -12.11 -9.15 -9.40
N ASP A 113 -12.90 -8.09 -9.53
CA ASP A 113 -13.18 -7.38 -10.78
C ASP A 113 -12.32 -6.11 -11.00
N ILE A 114 -11.36 -5.85 -10.11
CA ILE A 114 -10.47 -4.69 -10.20
C ILE A 114 -9.13 -5.10 -10.81
N ALA A 115 -8.77 -4.50 -11.96
CA ALA A 115 -7.43 -4.63 -12.52
C ALA A 115 -6.48 -3.66 -11.81
N VAL A 116 -5.37 -4.19 -11.33
CA VAL A 116 -4.32 -3.45 -10.62
C VAL A 116 -3.06 -3.43 -11.48
N HIS A 117 -2.56 -2.22 -11.76
CA HIS A 117 -1.31 -2.03 -12.49
C HIS A 117 -0.30 -1.30 -11.60
N PRO A 118 0.60 -2.00 -10.93
CA PRO A 118 1.66 -1.38 -10.14
C PRO A 118 2.75 -0.82 -11.07
N PHE A 119 3.26 0.37 -10.73
CA PHE A 119 4.36 0.97 -11.47
C PHE A 119 5.33 1.68 -10.52
N THR A 120 6.57 1.84 -10.96
CA THR A 120 7.62 2.49 -10.17
C THR A 120 7.65 3.99 -10.46
N ILE A 121 7.54 4.80 -9.41
CA ILE A 121 7.80 6.23 -9.52
C ILE A 121 9.23 6.51 -9.07
N SER A 122 10.01 7.14 -9.94
CA SER A 122 11.31 7.70 -9.57
C SER A 122 11.09 9.03 -8.85
N THR A 123 11.20 9.04 -7.52
CA THR A 123 11.24 10.31 -6.79
C THR A 123 12.66 10.87 -6.85
N MET A 124 12.86 11.88 -7.70
CA MET A 124 14.00 12.78 -7.52
C MET A 124 13.76 13.57 -6.23
N ARG A 125 14.35 13.14 -5.12
CA ARG A 125 14.55 14.04 -4.00
C ARG A 125 15.47 15.15 -4.46
N GLN A 126 14.97 16.35 -4.63
CA GLN A 126 15.79 17.54 -4.45
C GLN A 126 16.26 17.54 -3.00
N SER A 127 17.41 16.94 -2.75
CA SER A 127 18.14 17.17 -1.52
C SER A 127 18.60 18.62 -1.53
N ARG A 128 17.89 19.49 -0.81
CA ARG A 128 18.49 20.74 -0.34
C ARG A 128 19.52 20.38 0.74
N SER A 129 20.69 20.02 0.34
CA SER A 129 21.95 20.27 1.01
C SER A 129 23.03 20.09 -0.05
N ALA A 130 23.48 21.24 -0.53
CA ALA A 130 24.74 21.35 -1.22
C ALA A 130 25.86 20.76 -0.36
N THR A 131 26.95 20.35 -1.06
CA THR A 131 28.23 19.94 -0.55
C THR A 131 28.36 18.50 -0.08
N GLU A 132 28.39 17.60 -1.07
CA GLU A 132 29.43 16.58 -1.14
C GLU A 132 29.52 16.09 -2.60
N TRP A 133 30.34 16.78 -3.35
CA TRP A 133 30.78 16.34 -4.64
C TRP A 133 31.81 15.23 -4.44
N ASN A 134 31.43 13.99 -4.71
CA ASN A 134 32.36 12.87 -4.76
C ASN A 134 32.64 12.53 -6.24
N PRO A 135 33.87 12.74 -6.74
CA PRO A 135 34.18 12.51 -8.13
C PRO A 135 34.35 11.04 -8.54
N ALA A 136 34.02 10.10 -7.68
CA ALA A 136 34.14 8.68 -7.99
C ALA A 136 32.81 7.95 -7.71
N GLY A 137 32.01 7.77 -8.74
CA GLY A 137 31.10 6.64 -8.86
C GLY A 137 29.65 6.87 -8.48
N ASN A 138 28.86 7.10 -9.51
CA ASN A 138 27.47 6.73 -9.67
C ASN A 138 26.97 5.66 -8.70
N ARG A 139 26.20 6.05 -7.68
CA ARG A 139 25.18 5.20 -7.06
C ARG A 139 23.98 6.07 -6.70
N LEU A 140 23.13 6.28 -7.70
CA LEU A 140 21.74 6.67 -7.48
C LEU A 140 21.06 5.57 -6.66
N ARG A 141 20.87 5.79 -5.37
CA ARG A 141 19.94 4.98 -4.57
C ARG A 141 18.53 5.40 -4.95
N LEU A 142 17.99 4.75 -5.94
CA LEU A 142 16.58 4.82 -6.28
C LEU A 142 15.79 4.15 -5.15
N ARG A 143 15.18 4.93 -4.28
CA ARG A 143 14.10 4.43 -3.43
C ARG A 143 12.89 4.27 -4.33
N ARG A 144 12.50 3.02 -4.57
CA ARG A 144 11.31 2.69 -5.37
C ARG A 144 10.08 3.03 -4.54
N ILE A 145 9.34 4.01 -4.97
CA ILE A 145 7.97 4.24 -4.52
C ILE A 145 7.08 3.64 -5.59
N LEU A 146 6.25 2.69 -5.20
CA LEU A 146 5.20 2.14 -6.06
C LEU A 146 3.97 3.03 -5.91
N ALA A 147 3.53 3.62 -7.01
CA ALA A 147 2.20 4.19 -7.10
C ALA A 147 1.28 3.20 -7.81
N PHE A 148 0.04 3.13 -7.40
CA PHE A 148 -0.95 2.26 -8.00
C PHE A 148 -1.94 3.08 -8.80
N THR A 149 -2.12 2.71 -10.05
CA THR A 149 -3.25 3.17 -10.85
C THR A 149 -4.21 2.00 -11.02
N ALA A 150 -5.38 2.09 -10.42
CA ALA A 150 -6.44 1.14 -10.67
C ALA A 150 -7.09 1.52 -12.02
N ILE A 151 -6.87 0.72 -13.05
CA ILE A 151 -7.51 0.88 -14.35
C ILE A 151 -8.70 -0.08 -14.39
N THR A 152 -9.90 0.46 -14.30
CA THR A 152 -11.12 -0.29 -14.53
C THR A 152 -11.34 -0.38 -16.05
N ARG A 153 -11.03 -1.50 -16.66
CA ARG A 153 -11.57 -1.83 -17.97
C ARG A 153 -12.91 -2.51 -17.77
N PHE A 154 -13.99 -1.80 -18.01
CA PHE A 154 -15.26 -2.42 -18.32
C PHE A 154 -15.12 -3.14 -19.67
N ARG A 155 -15.22 -4.47 -19.69
CA ARG A 155 -15.69 -5.18 -20.88
C ARG A 155 -17.21 -5.22 -20.78
N ILE A 156 -17.87 -4.52 -21.71
CA ILE A 156 -19.25 -4.73 -22.09
C ILE A 156 -19.33 -6.06 -22.86
#